data_cef440761526af49d4219615cc2ae651
#
_entry.id   cef440761526af49d4219615cc2ae651
#
_cell.length_a   1.000
_cell.length_b   1.000
_cell.length_c   1.000
_cell.angle_alpha   90.00
_cell.angle_beta   90.00
_cell.angle_gamma   90.00
#
_symmetry.space_group_name_H-M   'P 1'
#
loop_
_entity.id
_entity.type
_entity.pdbx_description
1 polymer ?
#
loop_
_entity_poly.entity_id
_entity_poly.type
_entity_poly.pdbx_seq_one_letter_code
_entity_poly.pdbx_strand_id
1 'polypeptide(L)'
;MAHCIFLKFGVQFIYFLLKAVRIMAVPKYYEFHKPILEFLGDGQERTNQEIRAEMVHKFHLSDEDAALTLTSGQPVLNNRIGWATTYLKKAELIKNTARGVFMITDDGLKALRNAPEVITPKFLKRYKPFNDFVSRTAQGERKPLSINESGDDSPMDSMDRAYSEIEGTLEDDLLKEIMKLSPPAFEKLVVDLLMKMGYGGFENAGRTTVVSGDEGIDGVIYEDKLGFNRIFIQAKQWDISSSIGRPTIQGFVGAIAGRDGKGLFVTTADFSQPARDYAKTQHIVLINGKMLVRLMVEHNFCVSIKHAYEIKAVDEDALSDYQNE
;
A
#
# COMPACT_ATOMS: atom_id res chain seq x y z
N MET A 1 3.03 12.08 24.13
CA MET A 1 3.13 10.95 23.17
C MET A 1 1.77 10.39 22.73
N ALA A 2 0.70 10.50 23.50
CA ALA A 2 -0.65 10.00 23.13
C ALA A 2 -1.33 10.77 21.98
N HIS A 3 -0.95 12.01 21.71
CA HIS A 3 -1.51 12.82 20.60
C HIS A 3 -1.12 12.28 19.20
N CYS A 4 -0.08 11.45 19.11
CA CYS A 4 0.47 10.97 17.84
C CYS A 4 -0.27 9.76 17.25
N ILE A 5 -1.00 8.98 18.05
CA ILE A 5 -1.65 7.73 17.59
C ILE A 5 -3.02 8.03 16.99
N PHE A 6 -3.79 8.97 17.57
CA PHE A 6 -5.12 9.34 17.04
C PHE A 6 -5.06 10.12 15.72
N LEU A 7 -4.02 10.91 15.53
CA LEU A 7 -3.74 11.55 14.22
C LEU A 7 -3.38 10.53 13.14
N LYS A 8 -2.78 9.38 13.50
CA LYS A 8 -2.41 8.35 12.53
C LYS A 8 -3.61 7.69 11.84
N PHE A 9 -4.72 7.46 12.51
CA PHE A 9 -5.87 6.76 11.91
C PHE A 9 -6.67 7.60 10.89
N GLY A 10 -6.97 8.85 11.21
CA GLY A 10 -7.65 9.76 10.25
C GLY A 10 -6.74 10.15 9.07
N VAL A 11 -5.46 10.36 9.34
CA VAL A 11 -4.44 10.67 8.34
C VAL A 11 -4.15 9.45 7.46
N GLN A 12 -4.18 8.24 7.99
CA GLN A 12 -3.86 7.02 7.23
C GLN A 12 -4.91 6.68 6.17
N PHE A 13 -6.19 6.98 6.43
CA PHE A 13 -7.27 6.76 5.44
C PHE A 13 -7.24 7.79 4.30
N ILE A 14 -7.07 9.07 4.62
CA ILE A 14 -6.87 10.12 3.62
C ILE A 14 -5.56 9.86 2.85
N TYR A 15 -4.52 9.41 3.55
CA TYR A 15 -3.24 9.05 2.96
C TYR A 15 -3.36 7.88 1.97
N PHE A 16 -4.19 6.87 2.24
CA PHE A 16 -4.35 5.71 1.35
C PHE A 16 -5.16 6.05 0.08
N LEU A 17 -6.23 6.83 0.18
CA LEU A 17 -6.98 7.33 -0.98
C LEU A 17 -6.14 8.28 -1.84
N LEU A 18 -5.37 9.18 -1.21
CA LEU A 18 -4.43 10.04 -1.89
C LEU A 18 -3.27 9.24 -2.48
N LYS A 19 -2.84 8.16 -1.84
CA LYS A 19 -1.78 7.27 -2.31
C LYS A 19 -2.16 6.56 -3.61
N ALA A 20 -3.39 6.04 -3.73
CA ALA A 20 -3.85 5.37 -4.95
C ALA A 20 -3.92 6.33 -6.15
N VAL A 21 -4.37 7.58 -5.93
CA VAL A 21 -4.39 8.62 -6.97
C VAL A 21 -2.97 9.13 -7.29
N ARG A 22 -2.07 9.22 -6.30
CA ARG A 22 -0.70 9.71 -6.46
C ARG A 22 0.27 8.69 -7.05
N ILE A 23 0.03 7.37 -6.93
CA ILE A 23 0.85 6.36 -7.63
C ILE A 23 0.82 6.59 -9.14
N MET A 24 -0.24 7.20 -9.67
CA MET A 24 -0.34 7.63 -11.07
C MET A 24 0.50 8.88 -11.39
N ALA A 25 0.98 9.64 -10.38
CA ALA A 25 1.82 10.83 -10.57
C ALA A 25 3.28 10.47 -10.90
N VAL A 26 3.77 9.32 -10.41
CA VAL A 26 5.10 8.82 -10.80
C VAL A 26 5.01 8.22 -12.21
N PRO A 27 5.84 8.65 -13.18
CA PRO A 27 5.83 8.11 -14.54
C PRO A 27 5.99 6.59 -14.57
N LYS A 28 5.43 5.93 -15.59
CA LYS A 28 5.60 4.49 -15.80
C LYS A 28 7.06 4.16 -16.12
N TYR A 29 7.51 2.94 -15.81
CA TYR A 29 8.92 2.57 -15.96
C TYR A 29 9.50 2.82 -17.35
N TYR A 30 8.72 2.63 -18.42
CA TYR A 30 9.18 2.84 -19.79
C TYR A 30 9.30 4.33 -20.16
N GLU A 31 8.63 5.22 -19.47
CA GLU A 31 8.76 6.66 -19.66
C GLU A 31 10.13 7.16 -19.19
N PHE A 32 10.79 6.39 -18.32
CA PHE A 32 12.17 6.65 -17.90
C PHE A 32 13.24 6.20 -18.90
N HIS A 33 12.93 5.33 -19.88
CA HIS A 33 13.93 4.77 -20.78
C HIS A 33 14.70 5.87 -21.53
N LYS A 34 14.00 6.76 -22.24
CA LYS A 34 14.62 7.82 -23.01
C LYS A 34 15.30 8.85 -22.12
N PRO A 35 14.68 9.38 -21.05
CA PRO A 35 15.33 10.26 -20.10
C PRO A 35 16.64 9.72 -19.51
N ILE A 36 16.68 8.44 -19.17
CA ILE A 36 17.91 7.80 -18.68
C ILE A 36 18.99 7.77 -19.76
N LEU A 37 18.64 7.39 -21.00
CA LEU A 37 19.61 7.42 -22.11
C LEU A 37 20.10 8.84 -22.41
N GLU A 38 19.23 9.84 -22.34
CA GLU A 38 19.63 11.25 -22.51
C GLU A 38 20.61 11.70 -21.42
N PHE A 39 20.35 11.34 -20.17
CA PHE A 39 21.22 11.68 -19.03
C PHE A 39 22.59 11.01 -19.11
N LEU A 40 22.64 9.78 -19.66
CA LEU A 40 23.88 9.05 -19.88
C LEU A 40 24.54 9.39 -21.24
N GLY A 41 23.88 10.20 -22.07
CA GLY A 41 24.29 10.48 -23.46
C GLY A 41 25.59 11.22 -23.62
N ASP A 42 26.12 11.80 -22.56
CA ASP A 42 27.47 12.43 -22.51
C ASP A 42 28.59 11.39 -22.36
N GLY A 43 28.25 10.10 -22.19
CA GLY A 43 29.21 9.01 -22.03
C GLY A 43 29.87 8.93 -20.65
N GLN A 44 29.39 9.72 -19.68
CA GLN A 44 29.91 9.68 -18.32
C GLN A 44 29.23 8.56 -17.52
N GLU A 45 29.96 8.04 -16.55
CA GLU A 45 29.41 7.11 -15.58
C GLU A 45 28.46 7.82 -14.61
N ARG A 46 27.31 7.19 -14.31
CA ARG A 46 26.31 7.71 -13.37
C ARG A 46 25.85 6.61 -12.41
N THR A 47 25.75 6.98 -11.16
CA THR A 47 25.21 6.10 -10.11
C THR A 47 23.68 6.02 -10.17
N ASN A 48 23.12 4.98 -9.55
CA ASN A 48 21.66 4.89 -9.33
C ASN A 48 21.09 6.14 -8.64
N GLN A 49 21.86 6.73 -7.71
CA GLN A 49 21.40 7.91 -6.97
C GLN A 49 21.34 9.15 -7.87
N GLU A 50 22.34 9.35 -8.74
CA GLU A 50 22.36 10.45 -9.71
C GLU A 50 21.24 10.30 -10.74
N ILE A 51 21.02 9.08 -11.27
CA ILE A 51 19.92 8.82 -12.20
C ILE A 51 18.59 9.14 -11.51
N ARG A 52 18.39 8.69 -10.25
CA ARG A 52 17.17 8.98 -9.50
C ARG A 52 16.97 10.48 -9.31
N ALA A 53 17.99 11.21 -8.90
CA ALA A 53 17.92 12.66 -8.69
C ALA A 53 17.55 13.39 -9.98
N GLU A 54 18.16 13.00 -11.11
CA GLU A 54 17.84 13.57 -12.42
C GLU A 54 16.39 13.26 -12.83
N MET A 55 15.88 12.06 -12.60
CA MET A 55 14.51 11.71 -12.93
C MET A 55 13.51 12.50 -12.07
N VAL A 56 13.79 12.70 -10.77
CA VAL A 56 12.97 13.57 -9.90
C VAL A 56 12.92 14.98 -10.46
N HIS A 57 14.06 15.54 -10.85
CA HIS A 57 14.18 16.89 -11.42
C HIS A 57 13.43 16.99 -12.76
N LYS A 58 13.68 16.05 -13.69
CA LYS A 58 13.13 16.08 -15.05
C LYS A 58 11.61 15.94 -15.09
N PHE A 59 11.05 15.13 -14.20
CA PHE A 59 9.60 14.92 -14.10
C PHE A 59 8.92 15.81 -13.06
N HIS A 60 9.64 16.74 -12.45
CA HIS A 60 9.12 17.68 -11.43
C HIS A 60 8.37 16.96 -10.29
N LEU A 61 8.89 15.81 -9.85
CA LEU A 61 8.26 15.04 -8.79
C LEU A 61 8.46 15.73 -7.44
N SER A 62 7.38 15.83 -6.67
CA SER A 62 7.46 16.32 -5.29
C SER A 62 8.16 15.29 -4.39
N ASP A 63 8.65 15.74 -3.23
CA ASP A 63 9.21 14.84 -2.21
C ASP A 63 8.19 13.77 -1.78
N GLU A 64 6.91 14.15 -1.72
CA GLU A 64 5.82 13.25 -1.39
C GLU A 64 5.60 12.19 -2.47
N ASP A 65 5.69 12.54 -3.78
CA ASP A 65 5.56 11.59 -4.88
C ASP A 65 6.77 10.65 -4.93
N ALA A 66 7.97 11.17 -4.70
CA ALA A 66 9.20 10.38 -4.64
C ALA A 66 9.27 9.42 -3.44
N ALA A 67 8.50 9.71 -2.37
CA ALA A 67 8.39 8.87 -1.18
C ALA A 67 7.26 7.81 -1.26
N LEU A 68 6.45 7.79 -2.32
CA LEU A 68 5.40 6.79 -2.51
C LEU A 68 5.97 5.37 -2.52
N THR A 69 5.31 4.46 -1.81
CA THR A 69 5.72 3.05 -1.73
C THR A 69 4.65 2.13 -2.30
N LEU A 70 5.07 1.03 -2.90
CA LEU A 70 4.24 -0.13 -3.24
C LEU A 70 3.72 -0.81 -1.96
N THR A 71 2.81 -1.75 -2.09
CA THR A 71 2.32 -2.59 -0.97
C THR A 71 3.47 -3.36 -0.30
N SER A 72 4.49 -3.73 -1.09
CA SER A 72 5.73 -4.36 -0.60
C SER A 72 6.62 -3.45 0.25
N GLY A 73 6.29 -2.15 0.40
CA GLY A 73 7.12 -1.16 1.08
C GLY A 73 8.24 -0.57 0.21
N GLN A 74 8.47 -1.08 -1.00
CA GLN A 74 9.49 -0.55 -1.91
C GLN A 74 9.03 0.80 -2.49
N PRO A 75 9.91 1.84 -2.56
CA PRO A 75 9.57 3.09 -3.22
C PRO A 75 9.22 2.87 -4.71
N VAL A 76 8.05 3.38 -5.14
CA VAL A 76 7.53 3.25 -6.52
C VAL A 76 8.54 3.78 -7.53
N LEU A 77 9.11 4.96 -7.28
CA LEU A 77 10.09 5.59 -8.16
C LEU A 77 11.34 4.72 -8.34
N ASN A 78 11.89 4.20 -7.23
CA ASN A 78 13.08 3.33 -7.29
C ASN A 78 12.79 2.03 -8.04
N ASN A 79 11.61 1.45 -7.84
CA ASN A 79 11.18 0.27 -8.57
C ASN A 79 11.12 0.54 -10.07
N ARG A 80 10.45 1.61 -10.50
CA ARG A 80 10.25 1.94 -11.91
C ARG A 80 11.56 2.31 -12.61
N ILE A 81 12.44 3.08 -11.96
CA ILE A 81 13.80 3.36 -12.48
C ILE A 81 14.62 2.06 -12.57
N GLY A 82 14.55 1.20 -11.55
CA GLY A 82 15.23 -0.09 -11.54
C GLY A 82 14.81 -1.00 -12.71
N TRP A 83 13.51 -1.06 -13.02
CA TRP A 83 13.03 -1.80 -14.19
C TRP A 83 13.42 -1.13 -15.51
N ALA A 84 13.40 0.21 -15.58
CA ALA A 84 13.87 0.93 -16.76
C ALA A 84 15.34 0.63 -17.06
N THR A 85 16.22 0.74 -16.06
CA THR A 85 17.64 0.41 -16.22
C THR A 85 17.87 -1.06 -16.54
N THR A 86 17.08 -1.98 -15.95
CA THR A 86 17.14 -3.40 -16.27
C THR A 86 16.81 -3.67 -17.72
N TYR A 87 15.77 -3.08 -18.27
CA TYR A 87 15.38 -3.29 -19.66
C TYR A 87 16.36 -2.66 -20.64
N LEU A 88 16.87 -1.48 -20.33
CA LEU A 88 17.94 -0.85 -21.13
C LEU A 88 19.23 -1.70 -21.13
N LYS A 89 19.60 -2.32 -20.00
CA LYS A 89 20.72 -3.29 -19.92
C LYS A 89 20.45 -4.53 -20.74
N LYS A 90 19.25 -5.11 -20.64
CA LYS A 90 18.87 -6.30 -21.44
C LYS A 90 18.81 -6.03 -22.93
N ALA A 91 18.61 -4.76 -23.33
CA ALA A 91 18.71 -4.32 -24.71
C ALA A 91 20.16 -3.94 -25.10
N GLU A 92 21.13 -4.02 -24.17
CA GLU A 92 22.53 -3.62 -24.34
C GLU A 92 22.70 -2.13 -24.74
N LEU A 93 21.72 -1.27 -24.39
CA LEU A 93 21.80 0.17 -24.63
C LEU A 93 22.59 0.90 -23.53
N ILE A 94 22.66 0.31 -22.34
CA ILE A 94 23.52 0.74 -21.24
C ILE A 94 24.26 -0.47 -20.68
N LYS A 95 25.38 -0.25 -20.01
CA LYS A 95 26.14 -1.28 -19.31
C LYS A 95 26.47 -0.84 -17.88
N ASN A 96 26.68 -1.80 -16.99
CA ASN A 96 27.28 -1.52 -15.69
C ASN A 96 28.79 -1.44 -15.86
N THR A 97 29.40 -0.43 -15.26
CA THR A 97 30.87 -0.29 -15.13
C THR A 97 31.34 -0.65 -13.73
N ALA A 98 30.44 -0.47 -12.74
CA ALA A 98 30.60 -0.92 -11.37
C ALA A 98 29.22 -1.19 -10.77
N ARG A 99 29.14 -1.68 -9.53
CA ARG A 99 27.89 -1.90 -8.81
C ARG A 99 27.08 -0.62 -8.73
N GLY A 100 25.88 -0.65 -9.31
CA GLY A 100 24.97 0.51 -9.31
C GLY A 100 25.47 1.71 -10.12
N VAL A 101 26.49 1.53 -10.98
CA VAL A 101 27.04 2.56 -11.88
C VAL A 101 26.77 2.15 -13.32
N PHE A 102 26.26 3.08 -14.10
CA PHE A 102 25.84 2.85 -15.48
C PHE A 102 26.52 3.82 -16.44
N MET A 103 26.74 3.33 -17.64
CA MET A 103 27.23 4.12 -18.77
C MET A 103 26.47 3.72 -20.04
N ILE A 104 26.23 4.67 -20.94
CA ILE A 104 25.63 4.39 -22.24
C ILE A 104 26.60 3.60 -23.13
N THR A 105 26.06 2.76 -24.01
CA THR A 105 26.84 2.05 -25.02
C THR A 105 26.77 2.77 -26.38
N ASP A 106 27.61 2.36 -27.35
CA ASP A 106 27.51 2.88 -28.71
C ASP A 106 26.14 2.64 -29.35
N ASP A 107 25.53 1.47 -29.03
CA ASP A 107 24.19 1.15 -29.52
C ASP A 107 23.13 1.97 -28.76
N GLY A 108 23.37 2.31 -27.50
CA GLY A 108 22.56 3.26 -26.75
C GLY A 108 22.59 4.66 -27.38
N LEU A 109 23.76 5.15 -27.79
CA LEU A 109 23.90 6.43 -28.52
C LEU A 109 23.19 6.41 -29.87
N LYS A 110 23.29 5.31 -30.63
CA LYS A 110 22.56 5.13 -31.90
C LYS A 110 21.05 5.09 -31.66
N ALA A 111 20.61 4.35 -30.60
CA ALA A 111 19.22 4.28 -30.22
C ALA A 111 18.65 5.66 -29.89
N LEU A 112 19.39 6.45 -29.11
CA LEU A 112 18.96 7.79 -28.69
C LEU A 112 18.75 8.74 -29.87
N ARG A 113 19.62 8.69 -30.91
CA ARG A 113 19.48 9.52 -32.12
C ARG A 113 18.21 9.24 -32.91
N ASN A 114 17.72 8.00 -32.88
CA ASN A 114 16.56 7.54 -33.67
C ASN A 114 15.36 7.17 -32.77
N ALA A 115 15.41 7.56 -31.47
CA ALA A 115 14.37 7.22 -30.52
C ALA A 115 13.08 8.01 -30.77
N PRO A 116 11.91 7.36 -30.63
CA PRO A 116 10.66 8.08 -30.52
C PRO A 116 10.64 8.93 -29.25
N GLU A 117 9.62 9.74 -29.06
CA GLU A 117 9.45 10.54 -27.84
C GLU A 117 9.44 9.66 -26.57
N VAL A 118 8.82 8.48 -26.64
CA VAL A 118 8.81 7.49 -25.58
C VAL A 118 9.36 6.16 -26.10
N ILE A 119 10.40 5.63 -25.45
CA ILE A 119 10.97 4.31 -25.74
C ILE A 119 10.18 3.26 -24.98
N THR A 120 9.26 2.59 -25.68
CA THR A 120 8.44 1.52 -25.12
C THR A 120 9.16 0.15 -25.17
N PRO A 121 8.71 -0.87 -24.42
CA PRO A 121 9.22 -2.25 -24.56
C PRO A 121 9.10 -2.80 -25.99
N LYS A 122 8.07 -2.37 -26.75
CA LYS A 122 7.91 -2.71 -28.16
C LYS A 122 9.05 -2.16 -29.02
N PHE A 123 9.54 -0.96 -28.71
CA PHE A 123 10.72 -0.41 -29.35
C PHE A 123 11.97 -1.23 -29.02
N LEU A 124 12.14 -1.63 -27.75
CA LEU A 124 13.30 -2.41 -27.28
C LEU A 124 13.34 -3.83 -27.90
N LYS A 125 12.20 -4.42 -28.29
CA LYS A 125 12.17 -5.71 -28.99
C LYS A 125 12.89 -5.70 -30.37
N ARG A 126 13.26 -4.55 -30.91
CA ARG A 126 14.11 -4.43 -32.11
C ARG A 126 15.54 -4.88 -31.85
N TYR A 127 15.98 -4.83 -30.59
CA TYR A 127 17.31 -5.25 -30.17
C TYR A 127 17.27 -6.75 -29.85
N LYS A 128 18.10 -7.52 -30.57
CA LYS A 128 18.13 -8.99 -30.43
C LYS A 128 18.35 -9.45 -28.99
N PRO A 129 19.29 -8.86 -28.19
CA PRO A 129 19.50 -9.29 -26.81
C PRO A 129 18.24 -9.15 -25.96
N PHE A 130 17.48 -8.07 -26.13
CA PHE A 130 16.21 -7.86 -25.42
C PHE A 130 15.12 -8.84 -25.86
N ASN A 131 15.02 -9.07 -27.17
CA ASN A 131 14.06 -10.03 -27.70
C ASN A 131 14.36 -11.46 -27.23
N ASP A 132 15.62 -11.86 -27.21
CA ASP A 132 16.08 -13.16 -26.67
C ASP A 132 15.77 -13.26 -25.16
N PHE A 133 15.96 -12.18 -24.40
CA PHE A 133 15.60 -12.15 -22.97
C PHE A 133 14.09 -12.39 -22.76
N VAL A 134 13.25 -11.70 -23.51
CA VAL A 134 11.79 -11.87 -23.41
C VAL A 134 11.34 -13.26 -23.89
N SER A 135 11.97 -13.80 -24.94
CA SER A 135 11.63 -15.11 -25.52
C SER A 135 12.09 -16.29 -24.61
N ARG A 136 13.25 -16.19 -23.96
CA ARG A 136 13.71 -17.21 -22.98
C ARG A 136 12.79 -17.34 -21.78
N THR A 137 12.17 -16.22 -21.36
CA THR A 137 11.16 -16.23 -20.31
C THR A 137 9.87 -16.96 -20.78
N ALA A 138 9.67 -17.12 -22.10
CA ALA A 138 8.52 -17.82 -22.67
C ALA A 138 8.73 -19.35 -22.84
N GLN A 139 9.98 -19.83 -22.88
CA GLN A 139 10.33 -21.25 -23.14
C GLN A 139 10.64 -22.06 -21.88
N GLY A 140 10.81 -21.42 -20.73
CA GLY A 140 10.97 -22.11 -19.45
C GLY A 140 9.62 -22.61 -18.93
N GLU A 141 9.61 -23.61 -18.04
CA GLU A 141 8.41 -24.11 -17.33
C GLU A 141 7.67 -23.04 -16.51
N ARG A 142 8.16 -21.82 -16.48
CA ARG A 142 7.48 -20.63 -15.95
C ARG A 142 6.77 -19.94 -17.12
N LYS A 143 5.44 -19.74 -16.99
CA LYS A 143 4.66 -18.93 -17.92
C LYS A 143 5.43 -17.66 -18.31
N PRO A 144 5.40 -17.24 -19.61
CA PRO A 144 6.04 -16.01 -20.02
C PRO A 144 5.65 -14.89 -19.07
N LEU A 145 6.60 -14.04 -18.70
CA LEU A 145 6.22 -12.69 -18.27
C LEU A 145 5.29 -12.18 -19.37
N SER A 146 4.00 -12.21 -19.10
CA SER A 146 3.06 -11.49 -19.93
C SER A 146 3.44 -10.02 -19.77
N ILE A 147 4.37 -9.55 -20.61
CA ILE A 147 4.40 -8.14 -20.91
C ILE A 147 3.01 -7.95 -21.48
N ASN A 148 2.08 -7.47 -20.63
CA ASN A 148 0.72 -7.15 -21.06
C ASN A 148 0.86 -6.45 -22.40
N GLU A 149 0.03 -6.77 -23.37
CA GLU A 149 0.18 -6.23 -24.73
C GLU A 149 0.24 -4.70 -24.76
N SER A 150 -0.27 -4.04 -23.70
CA SER A 150 -0.10 -2.61 -23.44
C SER A 150 1.31 -2.24 -22.97
N GLY A 151 2.11 -3.16 -22.42
CA GLY A 151 3.50 -2.90 -21.96
C GLY A 151 3.64 -1.87 -20.84
N ASP A 152 2.55 -1.51 -20.19
CA ASP A 152 2.44 -0.31 -19.36
C ASP A 152 2.99 -0.47 -17.95
N ASP A 153 2.97 -1.69 -17.38
CA ASP A 153 3.34 -1.94 -16.01
C ASP A 153 4.66 -2.70 -15.89
N SER A 154 5.46 -2.37 -14.88
CA SER A 154 6.58 -3.22 -14.48
C SER A 154 6.06 -4.55 -13.89
N PRO A 155 6.87 -5.62 -13.84
CA PRO A 155 6.49 -6.85 -13.16
C PRO A 155 6.05 -6.62 -11.71
N MET A 156 6.65 -5.67 -11.00
CA MET A 156 6.25 -5.33 -9.64
C MET A 156 4.93 -4.54 -9.60
N ASP A 157 4.70 -3.60 -10.51
CA ASP A 157 3.40 -2.90 -10.62
C ASP A 157 2.27 -3.92 -10.91
N SER A 158 2.55 -4.92 -11.77
CA SER A 158 1.58 -5.99 -12.08
C SER A 158 1.32 -6.89 -10.88
N MET A 159 2.35 -7.23 -10.10
CA MET A 159 2.24 -8.01 -8.87
C MET A 159 1.47 -7.24 -7.80
N ASP A 160 1.76 -5.95 -7.62
CA ASP A 160 1.08 -5.08 -6.65
C ASP A 160 -0.41 -4.93 -6.99
N ARG A 161 -0.73 -4.81 -8.28
CA ARG A 161 -2.12 -4.78 -8.74
C ARG A 161 -2.84 -6.11 -8.48
N ALA A 162 -2.23 -7.23 -8.86
CA ALA A 162 -2.82 -8.55 -8.62
C ALA A 162 -3.01 -8.81 -7.13
N TYR A 163 -2.06 -8.37 -6.29
CA TYR A 163 -2.18 -8.47 -4.83
C TYR A 163 -3.35 -7.61 -4.32
N SER A 164 -3.48 -6.37 -4.79
CA SER A 164 -4.59 -5.48 -4.42
C SER A 164 -5.97 -6.03 -4.84
N GLU A 165 -6.05 -6.70 -6.00
CA GLU A 165 -7.28 -7.38 -6.44
C GLU A 165 -7.64 -8.56 -5.52
N ILE A 166 -6.63 -9.34 -5.10
CA ILE A 166 -6.82 -10.46 -4.16
C ILE A 166 -7.27 -9.93 -2.79
N GLU A 167 -6.62 -8.88 -2.28
CA GLU A 167 -7.02 -8.25 -1.01
C GLU A 167 -8.42 -7.66 -1.08
N GLY A 168 -8.75 -6.93 -2.15
CA GLY A 168 -10.09 -6.37 -2.32
C GLY A 168 -11.18 -7.46 -2.34
N THR A 169 -10.93 -8.59 -3.01
CA THR A 169 -11.84 -9.74 -3.01
C THR A 169 -11.98 -10.34 -1.62
N LEU A 170 -10.87 -10.48 -0.87
CA LEU A 170 -10.89 -10.98 0.50
C LEU A 170 -11.66 -10.04 1.43
N GLU A 171 -11.45 -8.71 1.31
CA GLU A 171 -12.18 -7.69 2.08
C GLU A 171 -13.70 -7.79 1.84
N ASP A 172 -14.11 -7.92 0.56
CA ASP A 172 -15.53 -8.05 0.20
C ASP A 172 -16.14 -9.34 0.74
N ASP A 173 -15.44 -10.47 0.66
CA ASP A 173 -15.93 -11.74 1.16
C ASP A 173 -15.98 -11.74 2.70
N LEU A 174 -14.98 -11.16 3.36
CA LEU A 174 -14.96 -11.02 4.82
C LEU A 174 -16.14 -10.17 5.31
N LEU A 175 -16.45 -9.06 4.64
CA LEU A 175 -17.60 -8.23 4.97
C LEU A 175 -18.92 -8.97 4.82
N LYS A 176 -19.07 -9.79 3.77
CA LYS A 176 -20.27 -10.66 3.59
C LYS A 176 -20.41 -11.67 4.73
N GLU A 177 -19.30 -12.27 5.18
CA GLU A 177 -19.35 -13.21 6.31
C GLU A 177 -19.71 -12.51 7.63
N ILE A 178 -19.17 -11.29 7.85
CA ILE A 178 -19.54 -10.47 9.00
C ILE A 178 -21.04 -10.17 9.01
N MET A 179 -21.65 -9.90 7.84
CA MET A 179 -23.08 -9.62 7.73
C MET A 179 -23.99 -10.80 8.12
N LYS A 180 -23.45 -12.01 8.20
CA LYS A 180 -24.21 -13.20 8.68
C LYS A 180 -24.21 -13.33 10.20
N LEU A 181 -23.39 -12.56 10.90
CA LEU A 181 -23.32 -12.61 12.37
C LEU A 181 -24.59 -12.00 12.99
N SER A 182 -24.92 -12.46 14.19
CA SER A 182 -25.91 -11.77 15.01
C SER A 182 -25.35 -10.45 15.54
N PRO A 183 -26.18 -9.43 15.86
CA PRO A 183 -25.69 -8.19 16.43
C PRO A 183 -24.76 -8.36 17.64
N PRO A 184 -25.08 -9.20 18.65
CA PRO A 184 -24.14 -9.42 19.77
C PRO A 184 -22.82 -10.07 19.36
N ALA A 185 -22.83 -10.94 18.33
CA ALA A 185 -21.61 -11.53 17.81
C ALA A 185 -20.75 -10.50 17.07
N PHE A 186 -21.38 -9.54 16.39
CA PHE A 186 -20.67 -8.42 15.74
C PHE A 186 -20.04 -7.48 16.79
N GLU A 187 -20.77 -7.13 17.84
CA GLU A 187 -20.25 -6.32 18.96
C GLU A 187 -19.00 -6.98 19.57
N LYS A 188 -19.10 -8.29 19.86
CA LYS A 188 -17.98 -9.07 20.37
C LYS A 188 -16.79 -9.10 19.40
N LEU A 189 -17.03 -9.30 18.09
CA LEU A 189 -15.99 -9.30 17.06
C LEU A 189 -15.22 -7.99 17.05
N VAL A 190 -15.90 -6.85 17.15
CA VAL A 190 -15.28 -5.52 17.18
C VAL A 190 -14.36 -5.38 18.40
N VAL A 191 -14.80 -5.78 19.57
CA VAL A 191 -13.97 -5.71 20.79
C VAL A 191 -12.77 -6.65 20.68
N ASP A 192 -12.97 -7.88 20.22
CA ASP A 192 -11.89 -8.87 20.06
C ASP A 192 -10.83 -8.39 19.03
N LEU A 193 -11.26 -7.72 17.94
CA LEU A 193 -10.35 -7.08 16.99
C LEU A 193 -9.50 -6.00 17.66
N LEU A 194 -10.10 -5.11 18.44
CA LEU A 194 -9.36 -4.07 19.14
C LEU A 194 -8.33 -4.66 20.11
N MET A 195 -8.68 -5.74 20.81
CA MET A 195 -7.74 -6.46 21.67
C MET A 195 -6.60 -7.07 20.85
N LYS A 196 -6.89 -7.65 19.67
CA LYS A 196 -5.87 -8.16 18.75
C LYS A 196 -4.93 -7.06 18.24
N MET A 197 -5.44 -5.83 18.07
CA MET A 197 -4.67 -4.65 17.71
C MET A 197 -3.80 -4.11 18.86
N GLY A 198 -3.93 -4.66 20.06
CA GLY A 198 -3.13 -4.30 21.24
C GLY A 198 -3.77 -3.27 22.18
N TYR A 199 -5.05 -2.95 21.97
CA TYR A 199 -5.83 -2.21 22.96
C TYR A 199 -6.23 -3.12 24.13
N GLY A 200 -6.43 -2.55 25.30
CA GLY A 200 -6.81 -3.29 26.52
C GLY A 200 -5.69 -3.33 27.56
N GLY A 201 -6.05 -3.24 28.85
CA GLY A 201 -5.12 -3.26 29.96
C GLY A 201 -4.66 -4.67 30.37
N PHE A 202 -3.57 -4.78 31.13
CA PHE A 202 -3.01 -6.04 31.60
C PHE A 202 -3.97 -6.86 32.48
N GLU A 203 -4.84 -6.23 33.26
CA GLU A 203 -5.74 -6.93 34.19
C GLU A 203 -7.05 -7.43 33.55
N ASN A 204 -7.39 -6.96 32.36
CA ASN A 204 -8.65 -7.26 31.67
C ASN A 204 -8.49 -7.98 30.32
N ALA A 205 -7.38 -8.63 30.08
CA ALA A 205 -7.12 -9.41 28.86
C ALA A 205 -8.13 -10.58 28.59
N GLY A 206 -9.23 -10.61 29.29
CA GLY A 206 -10.27 -11.60 29.13
C GLY A 206 -11.65 -11.14 29.65
N ARG A 207 -11.76 -9.92 30.11
CA ARG A 207 -13.06 -9.37 30.53
C ARG A 207 -13.43 -8.22 29.59
N THR A 208 -14.11 -8.55 28.49
CA THR A 208 -15.07 -7.62 27.91
C THR A 208 -16.04 -7.25 29.04
N THR A 209 -15.90 -6.07 29.63
CA THR A 209 -17.02 -5.49 30.33
C THR A 209 -18.05 -5.16 29.26
N VAL A 210 -18.77 -6.19 28.81
CA VAL A 210 -20.04 -6.00 28.11
C VAL A 210 -20.92 -5.36 29.16
N VAL A 211 -20.98 -4.06 29.17
CA VAL A 211 -22.01 -3.31 29.86
C VAL A 211 -23.24 -3.46 28.96
N SER A 212 -23.86 -4.64 28.98
CA SER A 212 -25.13 -4.87 28.32
C SER A 212 -26.18 -4.07 29.09
N GLY A 213 -26.71 -3.04 28.45
CA GLY A 213 -27.85 -2.30 29.00
C GLY A 213 -27.65 -0.80 29.23
N ASP A 214 -26.49 -0.23 28.96
CA ASP A 214 -26.22 1.20 29.10
C ASP A 214 -26.39 1.92 27.73
N GLU A 215 -27.62 2.40 27.47
CA GLU A 215 -27.99 3.48 26.53
C GLU A 215 -27.18 3.61 25.22
N GLY A 216 -26.69 2.49 24.63
CA GLY A 216 -25.99 2.52 23.33
C GLY A 216 -24.46 2.46 23.42
N ILE A 217 -23.90 1.96 24.53
CA ILE A 217 -22.50 1.59 24.64
C ILE A 217 -22.42 0.05 24.65
N ASP A 218 -21.76 -0.52 23.65
CA ASP A 218 -21.66 -1.98 23.48
C ASP A 218 -20.38 -2.55 24.09
N GLY A 219 -19.42 -1.70 24.40
CA GLY A 219 -18.19 -2.12 25.08
C GLY A 219 -17.35 -0.95 25.59
N VAL A 220 -16.48 -1.25 26.55
CA VAL A 220 -15.46 -0.33 27.06
C VAL A 220 -14.13 -1.07 27.09
N ILE A 221 -13.11 -0.46 26.51
CA ILE A 221 -11.75 -0.99 26.46
C ILE A 221 -10.76 0.11 26.86
N TYR A 222 -9.60 -0.26 27.37
CA TYR A 222 -8.55 0.71 27.64
C TYR A 222 -7.69 1.00 26.42
N GLU A 223 -7.30 2.27 26.25
CA GLU A 223 -6.46 2.71 25.13
C GLU A 223 -5.03 2.12 25.21
N ASP A 224 -4.55 1.91 26.41
CA ASP A 224 -3.19 1.45 26.67
C ASP A 224 -3.16 0.34 27.74
N LYS A 225 -2.00 -0.31 27.86
CA LYS A 225 -1.79 -1.40 28.82
C LYS A 225 -1.87 -0.97 30.28
N LEU A 226 -1.69 0.31 30.58
CA LEU A 226 -1.72 0.84 31.93
C LEU A 226 -3.13 1.30 32.36
N GLY A 227 -4.07 1.39 31.39
CA GLY A 227 -5.47 1.71 31.66
C GLY A 227 -5.74 3.21 31.93
N PHE A 228 -4.90 4.12 31.40
CA PHE A 228 -5.08 5.56 31.61
C PHE A 228 -6.33 6.14 30.98
N ASN A 229 -6.69 5.71 29.79
CA ASN A 229 -7.84 6.22 29.06
C ASN A 229 -8.80 5.11 28.69
N ARG A 230 -10.11 5.41 28.74
CA ARG A 230 -11.15 4.49 28.29
C ARG A 230 -11.57 4.82 26.86
N ILE A 231 -11.90 3.78 26.11
CA ILE A 231 -12.54 3.89 24.80
C ILE A 231 -13.93 3.26 24.95
N PHE A 232 -14.96 4.09 24.78
CA PHE A 232 -16.35 3.66 24.71
C PHE A 232 -16.65 3.24 23.27
N ILE A 233 -17.22 2.06 23.08
CA ILE A 233 -17.44 1.46 21.78
C ILE A 233 -18.94 1.34 21.54
N GLN A 234 -19.39 1.79 20.36
CA GLN A 234 -20.66 1.41 19.80
C GLN A 234 -20.44 0.71 18.46
N ALA A 235 -21.00 -0.50 18.31
CA ALA A 235 -20.86 -1.33 17.11
C ALA A 235 -22.27 -1.61 16.55
N LYS A 236 -22.52 -1.16 15.31
CA LYS A 236 -23.83 -1.34 14.65
C LYS A 236 -23.67 -2.04 13.31
N GLN A 237 -24.19 -3.26 13.26
CA GLN A 237 -24.30 -4.01 12.02
C GLN A 237 -25.50 -3.48 11.22
N TRP A 238 -25.22 -2.69 10.18
CA TRP A 238 -26.21 -2.14 9.28
C TRP A 238 -25.95 -2.63 7.85
N ASP A 239 -26.96 -2.54 7.01
CA ASP A 239 -26.83 -2.88 5.60
C ASP A 239 -25.68 -2.11 4.95
N ILE A 240 -24.84 -2.82 4.18
CA ILE A 240 -23.62 -2.29 3.55
C ILE A 240 -23.93 -1.10 2.63
N SER A 241 -25.11 -1.09 1.99
CA SER A 241 -25.56 -0.03 1.09
C SER A 241 -26.10 1.20 1.84
N SER A 242 -26.27 1.11 3.16
CA SER A 242 -26.82 2.19 3.97
C SER A 242 -25.75 3.18 4.43
N SER A 243 -26.18 4.31 4.96
CA SER A 243 -25.30 5.36 5.48
C SER A 243 -25.77 5.85 6.83
N ILE A 244 -24.88 5.82 7.81
CA ILE A 244 -25.12 6.33 9.16
C ILE A 244 -25.23 7.86 9.13
N GLY A 245 -26.34 8.41 9.59
CA GLY A 245 -26.57 9.85 9.68
C GLY A 245 -26.03 10.47 10.97
N ARG A 246 -25.94 11.83 10.94
CA ARG A 246 -25.53 12.62 12.12
C ARG A 246 -26.36 12.31 13.40
N PRO A 247 -27.69 12.12 13.36
CA PRO A 247 -28.47 11.84 14.57
C PRO A 247 -28.01 10.62 15.35
N THR A 248 -27.56 9.56 14.65
CA THR A 248 -27.03 8.36 15.28
C THR A 248 -25.74 8.64 16.06
N ILE A 249 -24.83 9.42 15.47
CA ILE A 249 -23.59 9.82 16.15
C ILE A 249 -23.88 10.77 17.32
N GLN A 250 -24.89 11.65 17.19
CA GLN A 250 -25.33 12.51 18.31
C GLN A 250 -25.85 11.67 19.49
N GLY A 251 -26.60 10.61 19.21
CA GLY A 251 -27.06 9.68 20.26
C GLY A 251 -25.89 9.03 20.98
N PHE A 252 -24.86 8.57 20.26
CA PHE A 252 -23.67 8.00 20.86
C PHE A 252 -22.87 9.00 21.69
N VAL A 253 -22.69 10.23 21.17
CA VAL A 253 -22.04 11.32 21.93
C VAL A 253 -22.80 11.60 23.22
N GLY A 254 -24.13 11.59 23.16
CA GLY A 254 -24.98 11.75 24.37
C GLY A 254 -24.75 10.62 25.38
N ALA A 255 -24.65 9.37 24.91
CA ALA A 255 -24.45 8.21 25.77
C ALA A 255 -23.10 8.25 26.54
N ILE A 256 -22.05 8.82 25.91
CA ILE A 256 -20.73 8.96 26.56
C ILE A 256 -20.53 10.31 27.26
N ALA A 257 -21.48 11.23 27.16
CA ALA A 257 -21.39 12.57 27.76
C ALA A 257 -21.19 12.48 29.28
N GLY A 258 -20.23 13.24 29.80
CA GLY A 258 -19.87 13.24 31.23
C GLY A 258 -19.04 12.02 31.67
N ARG A 259 -18.72 11.09 30.79
CA ARG A 259 -17.80 9.97 31.07
C ARG A 259 -16.38 10.35 30.60
N ASP A 260 -15.39 10.01 31.40
CA ASP A 260 -13.99 10.25 31.05
C ASP A 260 -13.51 9.17 30.07
N GLY A 261 -13.20 9.57 28.82
CA GLY A 261 -12.74 8.66 27.78
C GLY A 261 -13.01 9.16 26.37
N LYS A 262 -12.75 8.30 25.39
CA LYS A 262 -12.89 8.56 23.94
C LYS A 262 -14.00 7.69 23.37
N GLY A 263 -14.61 8.15 22.28
CA GLY A 263 -15.65 7.40 21.57
C GLY A 263 -15.14 6.74 20.29
N LEU A 264 -15.56 5.48 20.09
CA LEU A 264 -15.33 4.71 18.86
C LEU A 264 -16.67 4.17 18.36
N PHE A 265 -17.05 4.56 17.15
CA PHE A 265 -18.25 4.06 16.51
C PHE A 265 -17.86 3.19 15.30
N VAL A 266 -18.28 1.91 15.33
CA VAL A 266 -17.97 0.92 14.29
C VAL A 266 -19.26 0.48 13.61
N THR A 267 -19.24 0.36 12.28
CA THR A 267 -20.40 -0.15 11.53
C THR A 267 -19.95 -0.92 10.28
N THR A 268 -20.82 -1.78 9.78
CA THR A 268 -20.68 -2.42 8.46
C THR A 268 -21.08 -1.51 7.31
N ALA A 269 -21.86 -0.46 7.58
CA ALA A 269 -22.29 0.56 6.62
C ALA A 269 -21.21 1.65 6.39
N ASP A 270 -21.56 2.68 5.65
CA ASP A 270 -20.75 3.89 5.55
C ASP A 270 -21.32 5.04 6.42
N PHE A 271 -20.65 6.18 6.48
CA PHE A 271 -21.09 7.36 7.19
C PHE A 271 -21.39 8.50 6.21
N SER A 272 -22.48 9.22 6.44
CA SER A 272 -22.78 10.44 5.70
C SER A 272 -21.75 11.55 6.02
N GLN A 273 -21.56 12.48 5.11
CA GLN A 273 -20.65 13.61 5.35
C GLN A 273 -21.02 14.41 6.62
N PRO A 274 -22.31 14.75 6.89
CA PRO A 274 -22.68 15.40 8.14
C PRO A 274 -22.37 14.59 9.41
N ALA A 275 -22.38 13.24 9.33
CA ALA A 275 -21.98 12.39 10.44
C ALA A 275 -20.47 12.46 10.69
N ARG A 276 -19.67 12.42 9.62
CA ARG A 276 -18.20 12.54 9.68
C ARG A 276 -17.77 13.89 10.26
N ASP A 277 -18.37 14.99 9.78
CA ASP A 277 -18.06 16.35 10.24
C ASP A 277 -18.41 16.51 11.71
N TYR A 278 -19.56 16.01 12.13
CA TYR A 278 -19.95 16.05 13.53
C TYR A 278 -19.04 15.19 14.43
N ALA A 279 -18.75 13.96 14.04
CA ALA A 279 -17.85 13.08 14.78
C ALA A 279 -16.46 13.72 14.98
N LYS A 280 -15.94 14.39 13.94
CA LYS A 280 -14.67 15.11 14.02
C LYS A 280 -14.71 16.23 15.08
N THR A 281 -15.80 16.99 15.18
CA THR A 281 -15.95 18.05 16.20
C THR A 281 -16.09 17.50 17.62
N GLN A 282 -16.58 16.28 17.76
CA GLN A 282 -16.77 15.58 19.04
C GLN A 282 -15.63 14.61 19.38
N HIS A 283 -14.57 14.57 18.57
CA HIS A 283 -13.43 13.67 18.75
C HIS A 283 -13.81 12.18 18.79
N ILE A 284 -14.86 11.80 18.05
CA ILE A 284 -15.31 10.41 17.87
C ILE A 284 -14.57 9.80 16.67
N VAL A 285 -14.01 8.61 16.87
CA VAL A 285 -13.44 7.81 15.79
C VAL A 285 -14.54 7.02 15.12
N LEU A 286 -14.57 7.05 13.79
CA LEU A 286 -15.52 6.30 12.97
C LEU A 286 -14.80 5.22 12.17
N ILE A 287 -15.28 3.97 12.27
CA ILE A 287 -14.81 2.83 11.47
C ILE A 287 -16.00 2.31 10.67
N ASN A 288 -15.96 2.47 9.34
CA ASN A 288 -16.94 1.89 8.42
C ASN A 288 -16.60 0.44 8.06
N GLY A 289 -17.48 -0.26 7.32
CA GLY A 289 -17.31 -1.65 6.96
C GLY A 289 -16.01 -1.95 6.20
N LYS A 290 -15.62 -1.09 5.25
CA LYS A 290 -14.37 -1.24 4.50
C LYS A 290 -13.13 -1.10 5.40
N MET A 291 -13.16 -0.14 6.31
CA MET A 291 -12.06 0.07 7.25
C MET A 291 -11.97 -1.07 8.27
N LEU A 292 -13.12 -1.60 8.71
CA LEU A 292 -13.19 -2.74 9.62
C LEU A 292 -12.50 -3.98 9.02
N VAL A 293 -12.90 -4.40 7.82
CA VAL A 293 -12.31 -5.60 7.19
C VAL A 293 -10.83 -5.42 6.87
N ARG A 294 -10.41 -4.23 6.49
CA ARG A 294 -8.98 -3.91 6.27
C ARG A 294 -8.17 -4.09 7.56
N LEU A 295 -8.64 -3.55 8.68
CA LEU A 295 -8.00 -3.75 9.98
C LEU A 295 -7.94 -5.23 10.37
N MET A 296 -8.97 -6.01 10.04
CA MET A 296 -8.98 -7.45 10.26
C MET A 296 -7.92 -8.17 9.43
N VAL A 297 -7.77 -7.82 8.15
CA VAL A 297 -6.73 -8.38 7.27
C VAL A 297 -5.34 -7.99 7.76
N GLU A 298 -5.10 -6.72 8.04
CA GLU A 298 -3.82 -6.17 8.52
C GLU A 298 -3.33 -6.86 9.81
N HIS A 299 -4.26 -7.17 10.71
CA HIS A 299 -3.94 -7.80 11.99
C HIS A 299 -4.09 -9.33 12.00
N ASN A 300 -4.30 -9.96 10.84
CA ASN A 300 -4.55 -11.39 10.71
C ASN A 300 -5.66 -11.86 11.67
N PHE A 301 -6.77 -11.11 11.72
CA PHE A 301 -7.92 -11.41 12.54
C PHE A 301 -9.05 -12.01 11.69
N CYS A 302 -9.49 -13.22 12.02
CA CYS A 302 -10.44 -14.02 11.22
C CYS A 302 -9.97 -14.30 9.78
N VAL A 303 -8.70 -14.14 9.48
CA VAL A 303 -8.05 -14.51 8.21
C VAL A 303 -6.80 -15.34 8.47
N SER A 304 -6.38 -16.11 7.47
CA SER A 304 -5.16 -16.94 7.54
C SER A 304 -4.31 -16.75 6.29
N ILE A 305 -2.99 -16.73 6.47
CA ILE A 305 -2.05 -16.67 5.36
C ILE A 305 -2.08 -18.01 4.61
N LYS A 306 -2.48 -18.00 3.34
CA LYS A 306 -2.47 -19.18 2.47
C LYS A 306 -1.15 -19.35 1.73
N HIS A 307 -0.58 -18.25 1.25
CA HIS A 307 0.67 -18.24 0.50
C HIS A 307 1.50 -17.02 0.89
N ALA A 308 2.82 -17.22 0.94
CA ALA A 308 3.79 -16.15 1.08
C ALA A 308 4.80 -16.25 -0.07
N TYR A 309 5.18 -15.12 -0.67
CA TYR A 309 6.14 -15.05 -1.76
C TYR A 309 7.36 -14.25 -1.33
N GLU A 310 8.55 -14.82 -1.59
CA GLU A 310 9.82 -14.13 -1.38
C GLU A 310 10.38 -13.67 -2.71
N ILE A 311 10.72 -12.39 -2.82
CA ILE A 311 11.41 -11.82 -3.97
C ILE A 311 12.89 -11.74 -3.63
N LYS A 312 13.73 -12.48 -4.38
CA LYS A 312 15.17 -12.52 -4.16
C LYS A 312 15.90 -11.68 -5.20
N ALA A 313 16.96 -11.04 -4.78
CA ALA A 313 17.91 -10.33 -5.65
C ALA A 313 19.29 -11.00 -5.54
N VAL A 314 20.15 -10.69 -6.51
CA VAL A 314 21.56 -11.11 -6.43
C VAL A 314 22.23 -10.34 -5.30
N ASP A 315 22.91 -11.06 -4.42
CA ASP A 315 23.81 -10.48 -3.41
C ASP A 315 25.19 -10.34 -4.03
N GLU A 316 25.46 -9.14 -4.56
CA GLU A 316 26.74 -8.86 -5.24
C GLU A 316 27.89 -8.80 -4.25
N ASP A 317 27.64 -8.45 -2.97
CA ASP A 317 28.70 -8.44 -1.94
C ASP A 317 29.15 -9.86 -1.62
N ALA A 318 28.21 -10.78 -1.42
CA ALA A 318 28.53 -12.20 -1.22
C ALA A 318 29.25 -12.81 -2.43
N LEU A 319 28.97 -12.35 -3.65
CA LEU A 319 29.66 -12.84 -4.84
C LEU A 319 31.05 -12.24 -5.01
N SER A 320 31.32 -11.05 -4.49
CA SER A 320 32.64 -10.39 -4.59
C SER A 320 33.73 -11.17 -3.86
N ASP A 321 33.39 -11.90 -2.80
CA ASP A 321 34.32 -12.73 -2.04
C ASP A 321 34.89 -13.87 -2.89
N TYR A 322 34.11 -14.37 -3.88
CA TYR A 322 34.53 -15.43 -4.80
C TYR A 322 35.27 -14.90 -6.05
N GLN A 323 35.25 -13.61 -6.30
CA GLN A 323 35.96 -13.01 -7.44
C GLN A 323 37.44 -12.70 -7.13
N ASN A 324 37.81 -12.73 -5.85
CA ASN A 324 39.16 -12.45 -5.37
C ASN A 324 39.96 -13.71 -5.04
N GLU A 325 39.41 -14.91 -5.29
CA GLU A 325 40.11 -16.20 -5.26
C GLU A 325 40.63 -16.56 -6.67
#